data_6a3d4a3dc67a763fb06d92104a689f4f
#
_entry.id   6a3d4a3dc67a763fb06d92104a689f4f
#
_cell.length_a   1.000
_cell.length_b   1.000
_cell.length_c   1.000
_cell.angle_alpha   90.00
_cell.angle_beta   90.00
_cell.angle_gamma   90.00
#
_symmetry.space_group_name_H-M   'P 1'
#
loop_
_entity.id
_entity.type
_entity.pdbx_description
1 polymer ?
#
loop_
_entity_poly.entity_id
_entity_poly.type
_entity_poly.pdbx_seq_one_letter_code
_entity_poly.pdbx_strand_id
1 'polypeptide(L)'
;MENFDFSDKLNVDELKLKDPTNLKEMNLWETINQTLDIALESDPSAVLFGEDVKFGGVFRCSMDLNEKYGTDRVFNTPLSEQGIAGFAIGYASTGATAIAEMQFADYIFPAFDQLVNEAAKFRYRSGNEFDCGSMTIRSPYGAVGHGACYHSQSPEAYFAHTPGLVVVIPRSPVQAKGLLLSCIRSKDPCLFFEPKMLYRVASEDVPVEDYEIPIGKAEIIKEGSDITIIGYGL
;
A
#
# COMPACT_ATOMS: atom_id res chain seq x y z
N MET A 1 -5.19 -23.40 -5.28
CA MET A 1 -5.35 -22.27 -6.22
C MET A 1 -6.84 -22.02 -6.28
N GLU A 2 -7.29 -20.95 -5.62
CA GLU A 2 -8.66 -20.51 -5.80
C GLU A 2 -8.80 -20.05 -7.25
N ASN A 3 -9.91 -20.43 -7.88
CA ASN A 3 -10.21 -19.97 -9.23
C ASN A 3 -10.41 -18.46 -9.19
N PHE A 4 -9.48 -17.72 -9.79
CA PHE A 4 -9.68 -16.29 -10.00
C PHE A 4 -10.86 -16.10 -10.96
N ASP A 5 -11.95 -15.57 -10.43
CA ASP A 5 -13.08 -15.16 -11.27
C ASP A 5 -12.79 -13.76 -11.82
N PHE A 6 -12.47 -13.67 -13.09
CA PHE A 6 -12.21 -12.40 -13.78
C PHE A 6 -13.49 -11.71 -14.27
N SER A 7 -14.66 -12.25 -13.96
CA SER A 7 -15.95 -11.74 -14.46
C SER A 7 -16.53 -10.59 -13.62
N ASP A 8 -16.04 -10.40 -12.39
CA ASP A 8 -16.57 -9.40 -11.49
C ASP A 8 -16.01 -8.00 -11.83
N LYS A 9 -16.90 -7.12 -12.26
CA LYS A 9 -16.62 -5.68 -12.31
C LYS A 9 -16.54 -5.15 -10.89
N LEU A 10 -15.44 -4.47 -10.57
CA LEU A 10 -15.43 -3.69 -9.34
C LEU A 10 -16.31 -2.46 -9.57
N ASN A 11 -17.47 -2.45 -8.98
CA ASN A 11 -18.34 -1.28 -8.92
C ASN A 11 -18.27 -0.71 -7.51
N VAL A 12 -18.14 0.60 -7.35
CA VAL A 12 -18.22 1.26 -6.05
C VAL A 12 -19.54 0.91 -5.36
N ASP A 13 -20.60 0.69 -6.15
CA ASP A 13 -21.92 0.25 -5.67
C ASP A 13 -21.90 -1.18 -5.06
N GLU A 14 -20.86 -1.96 -5.31
CA GLU A 14 -20.68 -3.33 -4.78
C GLU A 14 -19.84 -3.36 -3.50
N LEU A 15 -19.22 -2.24 -3.14
CA LEU A 15 -18.59 -2.10 -1.84
C LEU A 15 -19.67 -2.22 -0.76
N LYS A 16 -19.46 -3.11 0.21
CA LYS A 16 -20.40 -3.33 1.31
C LYS A 16 -20.36 -2.15 2.30
N LEU A 17 -20.76 -0.98 1.82
CA LEU A 17 -20.81 0.25 2.61
C LEU A 17 -22.08 0.26 3.48
N LYS A 18 -21.94 0.76 4.71
CA LYS A 18 -23.09 0.98 5.61
C LYS A 18 -23.91 2.19 5.15
N ASP A 19 -23.23 3.22 4.67
CA ASP A 19 -23.81 4.42 4.10
C ASP A 19 -23.09 4.82 2.81
N PRO A 20 -23.53 4.35 1.64
CA PRO A 20 -22.91 4.68 0.36
C PRO A 20 -23.06 6.16 -0.03
N THR A 21 -23.83 6.95 0.72
CA THR A 21 -24.00 8.38 0.47
C THR A 21 -23.03 9.25 1.26
N ASN A 22 -22.34 8.68 2.25
CA ASN A 22 -21.32 9.38 3.04
C ASN A 22 -20.00 9.44 2.30
N LEU A 23 -19.95 10.31 1.30
CA LEU A 23 -18.80 10.53 0.43
C LEU A 23 -18.12 11.86 0.77
N LYS A 24 -16.81 11.92 0.56
CA LYS A 24 -16.03 13.14 0.66
C LYS A 24 -15.12 13.23 -0.56
N GLU A 25 -15.12 14.38 -1.24
CA GLU A 25 -14.14 14.65 -2.27
C GLU A 25 -12.75 14.70 -1.65
N MET A 26 -11.88 13.79 -2.07
CA MET A 26 -10.49 13.67 -1.60
C MET A 26 -9.56 13.40 -2.77
N ASN A 27 -8.37 13.98 -2.72
CA ASN A 27 -7.31 13.58 -3.63
C ASN A 27 -6.58 12.33 -3.10
N LEU A 28 -5.63 11.82 -3.87
CA LEU A 28 -4.99 10.55 -3.54
C LEU A 28 -4.21 10.60 -2.21
N TRP A 29 -3.49 11.70 -1.91
CA TRP A 29 -2.72 11.77 -0.66
C TRP A 29 -3.61 11.89 0.58
N GLU A 30 -4.71 12.66 0.49
CA GLU A 30 -5.72 12.77 1.56
C GLU A 30 -6.38 11.41 1.82
N THR A 31 -6.66 10.69 0.76
CA THR A 31 -7.24 9.35 0.83
C THR A 31 -6.29 8.37 1.51
N ILE A 32 -5.00 8.39 1.18
CA ILE A 32 -4.00 7.55 1.84
C ILE A 32 -3.87 7.94 3.31
N ASN A 33 -3.86 9.23 3.63
CA ASN A 33 -3.81 9.71 5.02
C ASN A 33 -5.02 9.19 5.83
N GLN A 34 -6.23 9.34 5.29
CA GLN A 34 -7.43 8.80 5.94
C GLN A 34 -7.38 7.27 6.11
N THR A 35 -6.83 6.57 5.12
CA THR A 35 -6.69 5.11 5.19
C THR A 35 -5.75 4.67 6.31
N LEU A 36 -4.63 5.38 6.46
CA LEU A 36 -3.67 5.15 7.55
C LEU A 36 -4.30 5.46 8.91
N ASP A 37 -5.11 6.51 8.99
CA ASP A 37 -5.85 6.86 10.19
C ASP A 37 -6.82 5.73 10.60
N ILE A 38 -7.60 5.22 9.65
CA ILE A 38 -8.51 4.07 9.88
C ILE A 38 -7.74 2.83 10.34
N ALA A 39 -6.61 2.53 9.71
CA ALA A 39 -5.79 1.37 10.07
C ALA A 39 -5.25 1.47 11.51
N LEU A 40 -4.70 2.63 11.87
CA LEU A 40 -4.18 2.89 13.21
C LEU A 40 -5.29 2.91 14.26
N GLU A 41 -6.49 3.40 13.94
CA GLU A 41 -7.62 3.44 14.87
C GLU A 41 -8.21 2.05 15.11
N SER A 42 -8.31 1.25 14.07
CA SER A 42 -8.94 -0.08 14.14
C SER A 42 -8.02 -1.16 14.70
N ASP A 43 -6.70 -0.98 14.66
CA ASP A 43 -5.72 -1.96 15.14
C ASP A 43 -4.71 -1.32 16.12
N PRO A 44 -4.86 -1.58 17.43
CA PRO A 44 -3.92 -1.07 18.44
C PRO A 44 -2.47 -1.56 18.27
N SER A 45 -2.24 -2.67 17.58
CA SER A 45 -0.91 -3.19 17.29
C SER A 45 -0.24 -2.53 16.08
N ALA A 46 -1.01 -1.81 15.25
CA ALA A 46 -0.48 -1.18 14.06
C ALA A 46 0.50 -0.05 14.38
N VAL A 47 1.65 -0.08 13.72
CA VAL A 47 2.64 0.99 13.74
C VAL A 47 2.91 1.50 12.34
N LEU A 48 3.09 2.82 12.21
CA LEU A 48 3.48 3.50 10.98
C LEU A 48 4.86 4.11 11.16
N PHE A 49 5.79 3.75 10.32
CA PHE A 49 7.17 4.20 10.47
C PHE A 49 7.89 4.32 9.12
N GLY A 50 8.97 5.06 9.12
CA GLY A 50 9.79 5.34 7.95
C GLY A 50 10.54 6.65 8.10
N GLU A 51 11.18 7.08 7.03
CA GLU A 51 11.89 8.36 7.01
C GLU A 51 10.90 9.52 7.02
N ASP A 52 11.09 10.46 7.94
CA ASP A 52 10.27 11.67 8.06
C ASP A 52 8.75 11.45 8.31
N VAL A 53 8.33 10.22 8.57
CA VAL A 53 6.92 9.85 8.79
C VAL A 53 6.30 10.60 9.96
N LYS A 54 7.10 10.86 11.03
CA LYS A 54 6.63 11.55 12.24
C LYS A 54 6.07 12.94 11.95
N PHE A 55 6.65 13.68 11.01
CA PHE A 55 6.15 15.02 10.66
C PHE A 55 5.23 15.05 9.45
N GLY A 56 4.82 13.90 8.94
CA GLY A 56 3.88 13.77 7.84
C GLY A 56 4.43 13.12 6.58
N GLY A 57 5.71 12.79 6.53
CA GLY A 57 6.38 12.30 5.33
C GLY A 57 6.59 13.38 4.27
N VAL A 58 7.41 13.08 3.27
CA VAL A 58 7.75 14.03 2.19
C VAL A 58 6.52 14.42 1.36
N PHE A 59 5.60 13.49 1.14
CA PHE A 59 4.37 13.72 0.38
C PHE A 59 3.15 13.99 1.26
N ARG A 60 3.33 14.11 2.57
CA ARG A 60 2.30 14.45 3.56
C ARG A 60 1.24 13.37 3.81
N CYS A 61 1.48 12.15 3.37
CA CYS A 61 0.52 11.05 3.57
C CYS A 61 0.34 10.65 5.05
N SER A 62 1.28 10.98 5.93
CA SER A 62 1.18 10.72 7.39
C SER A 62 0.98 11.97 8.24
N MET A 63 0.52 13.09 7.63
CA MET A 63 0.25 14.34 8.37
C MET A 63 -0.68 14.09 9.56
N ASP A 64 -0.33 14.73 10.69
CA ASP A 64 -1.08 14.77 11.95
C ASP A 64 -1.25 13.42 12.66
N LEU A 65 -0.84 12.30 12.04
CA LEU A 65 -1.00 10.96 12.64
C LEU A 65 -0.10 10.76 13.88
N ASN A 66 1.11 11.36 13.91
CA ASN A 66 1.94 11.30 15.12
C ASN A 66 1.30 12.07 16.29
N GLU A 67 0.66 13.21 16.03
CA GLU A 67 -0.04 13.98 17.06
C GLU A 67 -1.22 13.19 17.62
N LYS A 68 -1.95 12.47 16.76
CA LYS A 68 -3.12 11.68 17.16
C LYS A 68 -2.75 10.38 17.89
N TYR A 69 -1.74 9.63 17.42
CA TYR A 69 -1.45 8.27 17.90
C TYR A 69 -0.18 8.16 18.75
N GLY A 70 0.62 9.21 18.81
CA GLY A 70 1.86 9.25 19.58
C GLY A 70 3.06 8.62 18.89
N THR A 71 4.25 8.89 19.46
CA THR A 71 5.53 8.46 18.87
C THR A 71 5.76 6.94 18.99
N ASP A 72 5.08 6.26 19.88
CA ASP A 72 5.18 4.80 20.00
C ASP A 72 4.50 4.07 18.82
N ARG A 73 3.61 4.75 18.12
CA ARG A 73 2.86 4.18 17.01
C ARG A 73 3.17 4.82 15.66
N VAL A 74 3.57 6.08 15.63
CA VAL A 74 3.93 6.81 14.40
C VAL A 74 5.28 7.47 14.60
N PHE A 75 6.34 6.95 13.98
CA PHE A 75 7.70 7.38 14.30
C PHE A 75 8.65 7.37 13.10
N ASN A 76 9.71 8.16 13.23
CA ASN A 76 10.81 8.19 12.27
C ASN A 76 11.79 7.04 12.48
N THR A 77 12.39 6.60 11.38
CA THR A 77 13.54 5.71 11.37
C THR A 77 14.79 6.45 10.87
N PRO A 78 15.98 5.87 11.08
CA PRO A 78 17.15 6.28 10.30
C PRO A 78 16.97 6.05 8.79
N LEU A 79 17.78 6.73 7.99
CA LEU A 79 17.91 6.52 6.53
C LEU A 79 18.55 5.15 6.25
N SER A 80 17.78 4.10 6.38
CA SER A 80 18.21 2.71 6.20
C SER A 80 17.05 1.85 5.76
N GLU A 81 16.78 1.80 4.46
CA GLU A 81 15.63 1.06 3.91
C GLU A 81 15.76 -0.44 4.19
N GLN A 82 16.99 -0.97 4.21
CA GLN A 82 17.25 -2.34 4.65
C GLN A 82 16.79 -2.56 6.10
N GLY A 83 17.10 -1.62 7.00
CA GLY A 83 16.69 -1.67 8.40
C GLY A 83 15.18 -1.50 8.56
N ILE A 84 14.56 -0.62 7.78
CA ILE A 84 13.10 -0.40 7.76
C ILE A 84 12.37 -1.70 7.39
N ALA A 85 12.79 -2.36 6.29
CA ALA A 85 12.20 -3.63 5.87
C ALA A 85 12.45 -4.75 6.90
N GLY A 86 13.67 -4.84 7.44
CA GLY A 86 14.02 -5.84 8.45
C GLY A 86 13.19 -5.67 9.74
N PHE A 87 12.99 -4.44 10.18
CA PHE A 87 12.12 -4.13 11.32
C PHE A 87 10.65 -4.49 11.01
N ALA A 88 10.15 -4.15 9.82
CA ALA A 88 8.80 -4.49 9.39
C ALA A 88 8.54 -6.01 9.45
N ILE A 89 9.47 -6.81 8.90
CA ILE A 89 9.39 -8.27 8.93
C ILE A 89 9.36 -8.78 10.37
N GLY A 90 10.31 -8.34 11.19
CA GLY A 90 10.40 -8.77 12.59
C GLY A 90 9.17 -8.39 13.39
N TYR A 91 8.66 -7.18 13.22
CA TYR A 91 7.46 -6.68 13.91
C TYR A 91 6.22 -7.46 13.47
N ALA A 92 6.00 -7.62 12.16
CA ALA A 92 4.87 -8.38 11.63
C ALA A 92 4.91 -9.87 12.05
N SER A 93 6.11 -10.46 12.16
CA SER A 93 6.25 -11.85 12.59
C SER A 93 5.83 -12.11 14.05
N THR A 94 5.68 -11.06 14.86
CA THR A 94 5.09 -11.17 16.20
C THR A 94 3.55 -11.19 16.20
N GLY A 95 2.92 -11.07 15.04
CA GLY A 95 1.47 -11.01 14.87
C GLY A 95 0.91 -9.58 14.92
N ALA A 96 1.76 -8.57 14.94
CA ALA A 96 1.39 -7.15 14.92
C ALA A 96 1.38 -6.57 13.48
N THR A 97 0.78 -5.41 13.29
CA THR A 97 0.66 -4.77 11.96
C THR A 97 1.76 -3.74 11.73
N ALA A 98 2.59 -3.98 10.72
CA ALA A 98 3.69 -3.12 10.31
C ALA A 98 3.36 -2.36 9.02
N ILE A 99 3.25 -1.04 9.10
CA ILE A 99 3.06 -0.16 7.94
C ILE A 99 4.34 0.67 7.80
N ALA A 100 5.17 0.32 6.83
CA ALA A 100 6.45 0.99 6.61
C ALA A 100 6.39 1.87 5.36
N GLU A 101 6.95 3.08 5.43
CA GLU A 101 7.11 3.97 4.29
C GLU A 101 8.57 3.98 3.84
N MET A 102 8.81 3.59 2.58
CA MET A 102 10.03 3.92 1.85
C MET A 102 9.80 5.25 1.15
N GLN A 103 10.63 6.24 1.42
CA GLN A 103 10.41 7.63 1.03
C GLN A 103 10.25 7.81 -0.49
N PHE A 104 10.95 6.98 -1.29
CA PHE A 104 10.80 6.84 -2.74
C PHE A 104 11.03 5.38 -3.15
N ALA A 105 10.32 4.91 -4.17
CA ALA A 105 10.53 3.58 -4.72
C ALA A 105 11.93 3.39 -5.33
N ASP A 106 12.57 4.49 -5.73
CA ASP A 106 13.97 4.53 -6.19
C ASP A 106 14.94 4.04 -5.12
N TYR A 107 14.60 4.19 -3.85
CA TYR A 107 15.43 3.81 -2.70
C TYR A 107 14.99 2.51 -2.01
N ILE A 108 14.07 1.76 -2.63
CA ILE A 108 13.67 0.44 -2.10
C ILE A 108 14.76 -0.62 -2.32
N PHE A 109 15.68 -0.41 -3.26
CA PHE A 109 16.69 -1.40 -3.62
C PHE A 109 17.65 -1.82 -2.50
N PRO A 110 18.07 -0.97 -1.54
CA PRO A 110 18.82 -1.42 -0.38
C PRO A 110 18.09 -2.47 0.47
N ALA A 111 16.75 -2.48 0.42
CA ALA A 111 15.88 -3.44 1.10
C ALA A 111 15.49 -4.65 0.24
N PHE A 112 16.04 -4.77 -0.98
CA PHE A 112 15.63 -5.80 -1.95
C PHE A 112 15.79 -7.21 -1.38
N ASP A 113 16.92 -7.51 -0.76
CA ASP A 113 17.18 -8.81 -0.16
C ASP A 113 16.17 -9.14 0.95
N GLN A 114 15.88 -8.21 1.85
CA GLN A 114 14.90 -8.38 2.92
C GLN A 114 13.50 -8.69 2.39
N LEU A 115 13.10 -8.05 1.30
CA LEU A 115 11.79 -8.25 0.70
C LEU A 115 11.72 -9.58 -0.08
N VAL A 116 12.69 -9.84 -0.95
CA VAL A 116 12.69 -10.98 -1.87
C VAL A 116 13.13 -12.29 -1.22
N ASN A 117 14.15 -12.25 -0.36
CA ASN A 117 14.71 -13.45 0.27
C ASN A 117 14.17 -13.71 1.67
N GLU A 118 13.78 -12.66 2.40
CA GLU A 118 13.26 -12.85 3.75
C GLU A 118 11.72 -12.81 3.78
N ALA A 119 11.09 -11.68 3.50
CA ALA A 119 9.63 -11.54 3.60
C ALA A 119 8.88 -12.55 2.71
N ALA A 120 9.22 -12.59 1.41
CA ALA A 120 8.55 -13.46 0.44
C ALA A 120 8.62 -14.96 0.80
N LYS A 121 9.69 -15.38 1.47
CA LYS A 121 9.97 -16.79 1.77
C LYS A 121 9.71 -17.15 3.23
N PHE A 122 9.36 -16.21 4.08
CA PHE A 122 9.29 -16.38 5.53
C PHE A 122 8.35 -17.55 5.92
N ARG A 123 7.12 -17.52 5.42
CA ARG A 123 6.14 -18.59 5.67
C ARG A 123 6.61 -19.94 5.13
N TYR A 124 7.13 -19.98 3.91
CA TYR A 124 7.60 -21.21 3.29
C TYR A 124 8.78 -21.84 4.06
N ARG A 125 9.78 -21.05 4.44
CA ARG A 125 10.97 -21.52 5.16
C ARG A 125 10.65 -22.04 6.56
N SER A 126 9.65 -21.46 7.21
CA SER A 126 9.21 -21.87 8.54
C SER A 126 8.27 -23.08 8.51
N GLY A 127 7.98 -23.65 7.34
CA GLY A 127 6.99 -24.73 7.24
C GLY A 127 5.57 -24.28 7.60
N ASN A 128 5.25 -23.01 7.41
CA ASN A 128 4.00 -22.39 7.79
C ASN A 128 3.80 -22.20 9.33
N GLU A 129 4.87 -22.31 10.10
CA GLU A 129 4.82 -22.04 11.55
C GLU A 129 4.78 -20.55 11.86
N PHE A 130 5.43 -19.74 11.01
CA PHE A 130 5.50 -18.29 11.13
C PHE A 130 5.21 -17.63 9.79
N ASP A 131 4.70 -16.41 9.85
CA ASP A 131 4.59 -15.52 8.69
C ASP A 131 4.96 -14.08 9.08
N CYS A 132 5.08 -13.24 8.09
CA CYS A 132 5.15 -11.79 8.22
C CYS A 132 4.05 -11.14 7.40
N GLY A 133 2.88 -11.72 7.34
CA GLY A 133 1.64 -11.10 6.88
C GLY A 133 1.41 -9.80 7.64
N SER A 134 0.42 -9.02 7.40
CA SER A 134 0.23 -7.72 8.06
C SER A 134 1.46 -6.77 7.96
N MET A 135 2.36 -7.03 7.00
CA MET A 135 3.45 -6.15 6.62
C MET A 135 3.10 -5.47 5.30
N THR A 136 2.98 -4.16 5.32
CA THR A 136 2.78 -3.35 4.12
C THR A 136 3.91 -2.34 3.97
N ILE A 137 4.66 -2.44 2.89
CA ILE A 137 5.65 -1.43 2.49
C ILE A 137 4.96 -0.50 1.50
N ARG A 138 4.81 0.76 1.86
CA ARG A 138 4.31 1.82 0.99
C ARG A 138 5.46 2.59 0.38
N SER A 139 5.35 2.97 -0.87
CA SER A 139 6.36 3.81 -1.49
C SER A 139 5.80 4.64 -2.65
N PRO A 140 6.07 5.94 -2.68
CA PRO A 140 5.82 6.77 -3.86
C PRO A 140 6.66 6.30 -5.04
N TYR A 141 6.01 6.04 -6.21
CA TYR A 141 6.69 5.50 -7.37
C TYR A 141 6.36 6.27 -8.65
N GLY A 142 7.11 5.99 -9.71
CA GLY A 142 6.87 6.48 -11.06
C GLY A 142 7.40 7.87 -11.30
N ALA A 143 7.16 8.39 -12.50
CA ALA A 143 7.61 9.70 -12.92
C ALA A 143 6.95 10.82 -12.13
N VAL A 144 7.69 11.91 -11.93
CA VAL A 144 7.19 13.17 -11.36
C VAL A 144 8.01 14.33 -11.93
N GLY A 145 7.43 15.12 -12.81
CA GLY A 145 8.08 16.31 -13.34
C GLY A 145 9.54 16.07 -13.78
N HIS A 146 10.49 16.69 -13.08
CA HIS A 146 11.91 16.62 -13.34
C HIS A 146 12.69 15.76 -12.30
N GLY A 147 12.10 14.67 -11.81
CA GLY A 147 12.70 13.82 -10.78
C GLY A 147 13.98 13.08 -11.21
N ALA A 148 14.28 13.05 -12.49
CA ALA A 148 15.44 12.36 -13.07
C ALA A 148 15.54 10.88 -12.64
N CYS A 149 16.74 10.28 -12.68
CA CYS A 149 16.93 8.85 -12.52
C CYS A 149 16.80 8.32 -11.08
N TYR A 150 16.77 9.19 -10.07
CA TYR A 150 16.65 8.78 -8.66
C TYR A 150 15.31 9.13 -8.00
N HIS A 151 14.37 9.70 -8.77
CA HIS A 151 13.06 10.08 -8.25
C HIS A 151 11.92 9.77 -9.24
N SER A 152 12.17 8.91 -10.23
CA SER A 152 11.20 8.62 -11.30
C SER A 152 11.13 7.15 -11.69
N GLN A 153 11.69 6.24 -10.89
CA GLN A 153 11.72 4.83 -11.22
C GLN A 153 10.40 4.12 -10.88
N SER A 154 10.17 3.03 -11.62
CA SER A 154 9.03 2.13 -11.46
C SER A 154 9.55 0.71 -11.25
N PRO A 155 9.89 0.33 -10.00
CA PRO A 155 10.57 -0.93 -9.70
C PRO A 155 9.65 -2.13 -9.54
N GLU A 156 8.35 -1.99 -9.73
CA GLU A 156 7.35 -3.02 -9.44
C GLU A 156 7.63 -4.36 -10.12
N ALA A 157 8.20 -4.36 -11.33
CA ALA A 157 8.49 -5.57 -12.07
C ALA A 157 9.51 -6.50 -11.37
N TYR A 158 10.46 -5.93 -10.62
CA TYR A 158 11.42 -6.71 -9.85
C TYR A 158 10.75 -7.51 -8.73
N PHE A 159 9.71 -6.94 -8.13
CA PHE A 159 8.98 -7.53 -7.01
C PHE A 159 7.82 -8.40 -7.49
N ALA A 160 7.12 -8.01 -8.55
CA ALA A 160 6.04 -8.79 -9.15
C ALA A 160 6.52 -10.15 -9.68
N HIS A 161 7.82 -10.27 -10.00
CA HIS A 161 8.45 -11.52 -10.38
C HIS A 161 8.74 -12.46 -9.19
N THR A 162 8.60 -11.99 -7.96
CA THR A 162 8.96 -12.72 -6.74
C THR A 162 7.74 -13.42 -6.14
N PRO A 163 7.64 -14.77 -6.18
CA PRO A 163 6.59 -15.50 -5.50
C PRO A 163 6.61 -15.23 -3.97
N GLY A 164 5.44 -14.99 -3.40
CA GLY A 164 5.28 -14.72 -1.97
C GLY A 164 5.12 -13.23 -1.63
N LEU A 165 5.27 -12.33 -2.60
CA LEU A 165 4.95 -10.90 -2.45
C LEU A 165 3.65 -10.57 -3.18
N VAL A 166 2.88 -9.68 -2.58
CA VAL A 166 1.74 -9.02 -3.23
C VAL A 166 2.19 -7.62 -3.65
N VAL A 167 2.00 -7.27 -4.93
CA VAL A 167 2.36 -5.95 -5.46
C VAL A 167 1.11 -5.25 -5.94
N VAL A 168 0.84 -4.07 -5.40
CA VAL A 168 -0.38 -3.31 -5.66
C VAL A 168 -0.03 -1.89 -6.09
N ILE A 169 -0.71 -1.41 -7.14
CA ILE A 169 -0.57 -0.05 -7.66
C ILE A 169 -1.98 0.50 -7.91
N PRO A 170 -2.48 1.41 -7.09
CA PRO A 170 -3.80 1.99 -7.27
C PRO A 170 -3.81 3.00 -8.42
N ARG A 171 -4.93 3.07 -9.16
CA ARG A 171 -5.13 4.06 -10.22
C ARG A 171 -5.92 5.30 -9.79
N SER A 172 -6.62 5.24 -8.66
CA SER A 172 -7.54 6.29 -8.21
C SER A 172 -7.68 6.33 -6.70
N PRO A 173 -8.19 7.43 -6.11
CA PRO A 173 -8.40 7.55 -4.67
C PRO A 173 -9.29 6.45 -4.06
N VAL A 174 -10.44 6.15 -4.64
CA VAL A 174 -11.35 5.09 -4.14
C VAL A 174 -10.63 3.75 -4.09
N GLN A 175 -9.92 3.40 -5.16
CA GLN A 175 -9.15 2.15 -5.18
C GLN A 175 -7.97 2.16 -4.21
N ALA A 176 -7.29 3.30 -4.07
CA ALA A 176 -6.17 3.41 -3.14
C ALA A 176 -6.58 3.10 -1.70
N LYS A 177 -7.71 3.63 -1.26
CA LYS A 177 -8.23 3.36 0.09
C LYS A 177 -8.52 1.87 0.30
N GLY A 178 -9.38 1.31 -0.52
CA GLY A 178 -9.80 -0.08 -0.35
C GLY A 178 -8.67 -1.08 -0.52
N LEU A 179 -7.79 -0.88 -1.52
CA LEU A 179 -6.63 -1.75 -1.74
C LEU A 179 -5.57 -1.61 -0.65
N LEU A 180 -5.34 -0.40 -0.11
CA LEU A 180 -4.37 -0.20 0.97
C LEU A 180 -4.86 -0.86 2.26
N LEU A 181 -6.14 -0.74 2.61
CA LEU A 181 -6.71 -1.46 3.75
C LEU A 181 -6.61 -2.98 3.56
N SER A 182 -6.89 -3.47 2.35
CA SER A 182 -6.71 -4.90 2.04
C SER A 182 -5.25 -5.35 2.17
N CYS A 183 -4.28 -4.53 1.76
CA CYS A 183 -2.85 -4.82 1.96
C CYS A 183 -2.49 -4.88 3.45
N ILE A 184 -2.89 -3.87 4.23
CA ILE A 184 -2.57 -3.77 5.66
C ILE A 184 -3.14 -4.97 6.44
N ARG A 185 -4.31 -5.46 6.03
CA ARG A 185 -5.00 -6.60 6.66
C ARG A 185 -4.66 -7.96 6.02
N SER A 186 -3.85 -7.96 4.97
CA SER A 186 -3.43 -9.17 4.30
C SER A 186 -2.58 -10.05 5.21
N LYS A 187 -2.66 -11.36 4.98
CA LYS A 187 -1.74 -12.33 5.62
C LYS A 187 -0.50 -12.62 4.76
N ASP A 188 -0.35 -11.92 3.66
CA ASP A 188 0.82 -11.97 2.79
C ASP A 188 1.51 -10.61 2.75
N PRO A 189 2.84 -10.54 2.71
CA PRO A 189 3.55 -9.27 2.68
C PRO A 189 3.24 -8.48 1.41
N CYS A 190 2.84 -7.22 1.58
CA CYS A 190 2.38 -6.35 0.50
C CYS A 190 3.37 -5.22 0.21
N LEU A 191 3.58 -4.93 -1.07
CA LEU A 191 4.23 -3.73 -1.55
C LEU A 191 3.18 -2.86 -2.25
N PHE A 192 2.95 -1.67 -1.72
CA PHE A 192 1.95 -0.73 -2.20
C PHE A 192 2.64 0.49 -2.82
N PHE A 193 2.70 0.51 -4.15
CA PHE A 193 3.35 1.59 -4.89
C PHE A 193 2.35 2.69 -5.25
N GLU A 194 2.62 3.89 -4.78
CA GLU A 194 1.73 5.05 -4.88
C GLU A 194 2.16 5.95 -6.04
N PRO A 195 1.34 6.10 -7.11
CA PRO A 195 1.68 6.97 -8.23
C PRO A 195 1.85 8.42 -7.78
N LYS A 196 3.09 8.92 -7.70
CA LYS A 196 3.40 10.27 -7.20
C LYS A 196 2.67 11.38 -7.96
N MET A 197 2.55 11.24 -9.27
CA MET A 197 1.84 12.23 -10.08
C MET A 197 0.38 12.39 -9.68
N LEU A 198 -0.25 11.32 -9.17
CA LEU A 198 -1.67 11.34 -8.83
C LEU A 198 -1.96 11.95 -7.46
N TYR A 199 -0.97 12.09 -6.59
CA TYR A 199 -1.22 12.54 -5.20
C TYR A 199 -2.11 13.77 -5.09
N ARG A 200 -1.92 14.76 -5.98
CA ARG A 200 -2.65 16.02 -5.90
C ARG A 200 -3.60 16.28 -7.07
N VAL A 201 -3.54 15.47 -8.12
CA VAL A 201 -4.33 15.69 -9.33
C VAL A 201 -5.48 14.72 -9.50
N ALA A 202 -5.39 13.55 -8.89
CA ALA A 202 -6.49 12.58 -8.90
C ALA A 202 -7.41 12.85 -7.70
N SER A 203 -8.63 13.32 -7.95
CA SER A 203 -9.68 13.53 -6.95
C SER A 203 -10.93 12.75 -7.33
N GLU A 204 -11.59 12.18 -6.34
CA GLU A 204 -12.85 11.45 -6.46
C GLU A 204 -13.71 11.67 -5.20
N ASP A 205 -14.99 11.39 -5.32
CA ASP A 205 -15.87 11.20 -4.16
C ASP A 205 -15.56 9.85 -3.52
N VAL A 206 -14.85 9.87 -2.40
CA VAL A 206 -14.38 8.67 -1.68
C VAL A 206 -15.29 8.37 -0.51
N PRO A 207 -15.78 7.13 -0.33
CA PRO A 207 -16.50 6.73 0.88
C PRO A 207 -15.66 7.00 2.13
N VAL A 208 -16.26 7.68 3.11
CA VAL A 208 -15.56 8.06 4.36
C VAL A 208 -15.32 6.83 5.24
N GLU A 209 -16.25 5.89 5.22
CA GLU A 209 -16.18 4.69 6.03
C GLU A 209 -15.07 3.71 5.62
N ASP A 210 -14.82 2.74 6.47
CA ASP A 210 -13.90 1.63 6.26
C ASP A 210 -14.46 0.64 5.23
N TYR A 211 -13.67 0.35 4.19
CA TYR A 211 -13.98 -0.69 3.19
C TYR A 211 -12.72 -1.27 2.58
N GLU A 212 -12.83 -2.49 2.10
CA GLU A 212 -11.77 -3.21 1.41
C GLU A 212 -12.14 -3.49 -0.04
N ILE A 213 -11.12 -3.51 -0.91
CA ILE A 213 -11.22 -3.96 -2.29
C ILE A 213 -10.42 -5.25 -2.43
N PRO A 214 -11.00 -6.34 -2.98
CA PRO A 214 -10.30 -7.61 -3.13
C PRO A 214 -9.03 -7.47 -3.98
N ILE A 215 -7.90 -7.93 -3.43
CA ILE A 215 -6.63 -8.02 -4.16
C ILE A 215 -6.71 -9.15 -5.20
N GLY A 216 -6.05 -8.95 -6.35
CA GLY A 216 -5.95 -9.96 -7.41
C GLY A 216 -7.10 -9.98 -8.38
N LYS A 217 -8.02 -9.01 -8.32
CA LYS A 217 -9.09 -8.84 -9.31
C LYS A 217 -8.78 -7.69 -10.25
N ALA A 218 -9.06 -7.90 -11.55
CA ALA A 218 -9.00 -6.85 -12.55
C ALA A 218 -10.36 -6.14 -12.66
N GLU A 219 -10.33 -4.86 -13.00
CA GLU A 219 -11.52 -4.05 -13.25
C GLU A 219 -11.68 -3.80 -14.74
N ILE A 220 -12.90 -3.90 -15.25
CA ILE A 220 -13.21 -3.53 -16.63
C ILE A 220 -13.58 -2.04 -16.66
N ILE A 221 -12.66 -1.22 -17.16
CA ILE A 221 -12.86 0.24 -17.25
C ILE A 221 -13.76 0.60 -18.43
N LYS A 222 -13.62 -0.13 -19.55
CA LYS A 222 -14.39 0.11 -20.78
C LYS A 222 -14.70 -1.20 -21.48
N GLU A 223 -15.97 -1.44 -21.72
CA GLU A 223 -16.44 -2.58 -22.52
C GLU A 223 -16.09 -2.41 -24.01
N GLY A 224 -15.82 -3.53 -24.66
CA GLY A 224 -15.53 -3.59 -26.09
C GLY A 224 -15.45 -5.03 -26.58
N SER A 225 -15.35 -5.20 -27.91
CA SER A 225 -15.32 -6.52 -28.54
C SER A 225 -14.14 -6.75 -29.48
N ASP A 226 -13.43 -5.69 -29.88
CA ASP A 226 -12.44 -5.76 -30.95
C ASP A 226 -11.02 -5.99 -30.43
N ILE A 227 -10.70 -5.45 -29.24
CA ILE A 227 -9.37 -5.54 -28.63
C ILE A 227 -9.48 -5.48 -27.11
N THR A 228 -8.59 -6.20 -26.42
CA THR A 228 -8.39 -6.08 -24.98
C THR A 228 -7.10 -5.35 -24.69
N ILE A 229 -7.18 -4.27 -23.90
CA ILE A 229 -6.02 -3.52 -23.42
C ILE A 229 -5.94 -3.71 -21.91
N ILE A 230 -4.80 -4.20 -21.43
CA ILE A 230 -4.52 -4.39 -20.00
C ILE A 230 -3.47 -3.38 -19.57
N GLY A 231 -3.71 -2.71 -18.45
CA GLY A 231 -2.79 -1.74 -17.88
C GLY A 231 -2.93 -1.65 -16.37
N TYR A 232 -1.98 -0.96 -15.72
CA TYR A 232 -2.01 -0.67 -14.28
C TYR A 232 -1.29 0.65 -14.01
N GLY A 233 -1.57 1.26 -12.86
CA GLY A 233 -0.94 2.50 -12.42
C GLY A 233 -1.36 3.70 -13.26
N LEU A 234 -0.38 4.40 -13.82
CA LEU A 234 -0.54 5.60 -14.66
C LEU A 234 -0.59 5.25 -16.11
#